data_471947240094807ba2c69c7f8a6536e0
#
_entry.id   471947240094807ba2c69c7f8a6536e0
#
_cell.length_a   1.000
_cell.length_b   1.000
_cell.length_c   1.000
_cell.angle_alpha   90.00
_cell.angle_beta   90.00
_cell.angle_gamma   90.00
#
_symmetry.space_group_name_H-M   'P 1'
#
loop_
_entity.id
_entity.type
_entity.pdbx_description
1 polymer ?
#
loop_
_entity_poly.entity_id
_entity_poly.type
_entity_poly.pdbx_seq_one_letter_code
_entity_poly.pdbx_strand_id
1 'polypeptide(L)'
;GADLVAKQYKNYLEEDSERGFISSDCPAIVDYIRYYHPSLVSHLVPIVSPMVAMAKVVKEVYGNSKVVFIGPCIAKKDESYEVDEVLTFREIKTMLDNAGIYPNSVEPSDFDPPKAGRGAIFPITRGLIQTVNIPDDLFEGNVIVADGRVNFQQAIKEFESGNIKNVNLELLCCEGCIMGPGMPPGGSQYERRTHISSYVRNKLKNEDDMLQWEKNMEHFSKLNLGVE
;
A
#
# COMPACT_ATOMS: atom_id res chain seq x y z
N GLY A 1 -6.24 -2.78 -6.13
CA GLY A 1 -4.79 -2.97 -6.03
C GLY A 1 -4.38 -3.44 -4.63
N ALA A 2 -4.60 -2.62 -3.59
CA ALA A 2 -4.17 -2.94 -2.22
C ALA A 2 -4.76 -4.26 -1.71
N ASP A 3 -6.04 -4.51 -1.91
CA ASP A 3 -6.69 -5.76 -1.49
C ASP A 3 -6.07 -6.99 -2.17
N LEU A 4 -5.73 -6.89 -3.47
CA LEU A 4 -5.09 -7.97 -4.23
C LEU A 4 -3.68 -8.27 -3.70
N VAL A 5 -2.88 -7.22 -3.48
CA VAL A 5 -1.53 -7.35 -2.91
C VAL A 5 -1.58 -7.96 -1.52
N ALA A 6 -2.47 -7.49 -0.64
CA ALA A 6 -2.60 -8.03 0.71
C ALA A 6 -2.99 -9.52 0.69
N LYS A 7 -3.90 -9.92 -0.20
CA LYS A 7 -4.29 -11.33 -0.35
C LYS A 7 -3.10 -12.20 -0.79
N GLN A 8 -2.31 -11.74 -1.75
CA GLN A 8 -1.11 -12.48 -2.17
C GLN A 8 -0.03 -12.51 -1.09
N TYR A 9 0.17 -11.40 -0.37
CA TYR A 9 1.07 -11.36 0.77
C TYR A 9 0.70 -12.42 1.81
N LYS A 10 -0.58 -12.52 2.16
CA LYS A 10 -1.06 -13.56 3.08
C LYS A 10 -0.73 -14.97 2.60
N ASN A 11 -0.91 -15.26 1.30
CA ASN A 11 -0.58 -16.57 0.74
C ASN A 11 0.91 -16.90 0.93
N TYR A 12 1.82 -15.95 0.69
CA TYR A 12 3.25 -16.15 0.93
C TYR A 12 3.57 -16.47 2.38
N LEU A 13 2.92 -15.81 3.34
CA LEU A 13 3.12 -16.09 4.76
C LEU A 13 2.63 -17.47 5.17
N GLU A 14 1.57 -17.97 4.53
CA GLU A 14 0.99 -19.28 4.81
C GLU A 14 1.79 -20.43 4.16
N GLU A 15 2.43 -20.19 3.01
CA GLU A 15 3.22 -21.20 2.29
C GLU A 15 4.57 -21.53 2.95
N ASP A 16 5.25 -20.54 3.54
CA ASP A 16 6.57 -20.71 4.17
C ASP A 16 6.68 -19.86 5.44
N SER A 17 6.08 -20.33 6.50
CA SER A 17 6.03 -19.63 7.79
C SER A 17 7.38 -19.54 8.52
N GLU A 18 8.39 -20.33 8.12
CA GLU A 18 9.69 -20.38 8.79
C GLU A 18 10.72 -19.41 8.17
N ARG A 19 10.52 -19.03 6.93
CA ARG A 19 11.48 -18.20 6.17
C ARG A 19 11.63 -16.80 6.71
N GLY A 20 10.52 -16.19 7.18
CA GLY A 20 10.44 -14.76 7.47
C GLY A 20 10.45 -13.90 6.20
N PHE A 21 9.37 -13.16 5.97
CA PHE A 21 9.20 -12.29 4.81
C PHE A 21 9.23 -10.82 5.20
N ILE A 22 9.67 -9.98 4.26
CA ILE A 22 9.65 -8.53 4.37
C ILE A 22 8.66 -7.98 3.34
N SER A 23 7.74 -7.12 3.76
CA SER A 23 6.79 -6.50 2.83
C SER A 23 7.48 -5.66 1.76
N SER A 24 6.99 -5.74 0.52
CA SER A 24 7.53 -5.07 -0.67
C SER A 24 6.65 -3.94 -1.22
N ASP A 25 5.62 -3.56 -0.47
CA ASP A 25 4.65 -2.53 -0.87
C ASP A 25 5.19 -1.09 -0.80
N CYS A 26 6.28 -0.86 -0.06
CA CYS A 26 6.97 0.41 0.05
C CYS A 26 8.25 0.45 -0.81
N PRO A 27 8.28 1.16 -1.96
CA PRO A 27 9.45 1.19 -2.84
C PRO A 27 10.72 1.71 -2.14
N ALA A 28 10.60 2.66 -1.21
CA ALA A 28 11.74 3.15 -0.46
C ALA A 28 12.38 2.07 0.45
N ILE A 29 11.59 1.14 0.99
CA ILE A 29 12.10 -0.02 1.75
C ILE A 29 12.76 -1.02 0.79
N VAL A 30 12.13 -1.32 -0.33
CA VAL A 30 12.69 -2.23 -1.34
C VAL A 30 14.04 -1.75 -1.81
N ASP A 31 14.17 -0.47 -2.16
CA ASP A 31 15.43 0.12 -2.61
C ASP A 31 16.45 0.14 -1.49
N TYR A 32 16.06 0.51 -0.26
CA TYR A 32 16.96 0.47 0.88
C TYR A 32 17.55 -0.92 1.12
N ILE A 33 16.74 -1.97 1.02
CA ILE A 33 17.20 -3.36 1.15
C ILE A 33 18.12 -3.72 -0.02
N ARG A 34 17.74 -3.42 -1.26
CA ARG A 34 18.56 -3.73 -2.44
C ARG A 34 19.95 -3.09 -2.37
N TYR A 35 20.05 -1.83 -1.91
CA TYR A 35 21.30 -1.10 -1.88
C TYR A 35 22.16 -1.38 -0.65
N TYR A 36 21.56 -1.52 0.53
CA TYR A 36 22.30 -1.58 1.79
C TYR A 36 22.28 -2.94 2.47
N HIS A 37 21.33 -3.81 2.11
CA HIS A 37 21.13 -5.14 2.72
C HIS A 37 20.84 -6.20 1.63
N PRO A 38 21.73 -6.38 0.61
CA PRO A 38 21.46 -7.25 -0.53
C PRO A 38 21.24 -8.72 -0.15
N SER A 39 21.75 -9.16 1.00
CA SER A 39 21.50 -10.47 1.60
C SER A 39 20.01 -10.73 1.88
N LEU A 40 19.23 -9.67 2.11
CA LEU A 40 17.82 -9.75 2.44
C LEU A 40 16.87 -9.65 1.24
N VAL A 41 17.39 -9.44 0.03
CA VAL A 41 16.55 -9.33 -1.18
C VAL A 41 15.67 -10.57 -1.38
N SER A 42 16.21 -11.75 -1.05
CA SER A 42 15.44 -13.00 -1.13
C SER A 42 14.29 -13.09 -0.12
N HIS A 43 14.28 -12.28 0.94
CA HIS A 43 13.19 -12.20 1.93
C HIS A 43 12.09 -11.22 1.54
N LEU A 44 12.33 -10.33 0.56
CA LEU A 44 11.26 -9.49 0.03
C LEU A 44 10.18 -10.36 -0.61
N VAL A 45 8.92 -10.11 -0.28
CA VAL A 45 7.81 -10.78 -0.96
C VAL A 45 7.82 -10.38 -2.44
N PRO A 46 7.90 -11.34 -3.38
CA PRO A 46 8.12 -11.04 -4.80
C PRO A 46 6.82 -10.63 -5.50
N ILE A 47 6.13 -9.62 -4.99
CA ILE A 47 4.91 -9.06 -5.57
C ILE A 47 5.04 -7.56 -5.78
N VAL A 48 4.33 -7.07 -6.78
CA VAL A 48 4.28 -5.64 -7.11
C VAL A 48 3.54 -4.85 -6.03
N SER A 49 3.80 -3.54 -5.96
CA SER A 49 3.09 -2.68 -5.01
C SER A 49 1.61 -2.48 -5.36
N PRO A 50 0.79 -2.00 -4.42
CA PRO A 50 -0.61 -1.64 -4.66
C PRO A 50 -0.83 -0.68 -5.83
N MET A 51 0.12 0.22 -6.11
CA MET A 51 0.06 1.13 -7.25
C MET A 51 0.13 0.35 -8.56
N VAL A 52 1.13 -0.50 -8.70
CA VAL A 52 1.33 -1.31 -9.92
C VAL A 52 0.19 -2.33 -10.09
N ALA A 53 -0.23 -2.98 -9.02
CA ALA A 53 -1.39 -3.88 -9.06
C ALA A 53 -2.65 -3.17 -9.53
N MET A 54 -2.89 -1.92 -9.09
CA MET A 54 -4.04 -1.15 -9.55
C MET A 54 -3.88 -0.69 -11.00
N ALA A 55 -2.69 -0.35 -11.46
CA ALA A 55 -2.43 -0.04 -12.85
C ALA A 55 -2.77 -1.21 -13.77
N LYS A 56 -2.39 -2.44 -13.40
CA LYS A 56 -2.77 -3.67 -14.13
C LYS A 56 -4.30 -3.84 -14.19
N VAL A 57 -5.00 -3.63 -13.08
CA VAL A 57 -6.48 -3.66 -13.03
C VAL A 57 -7.09 -2.61 -13.95
N VAL A 58 -6.60 -1.37 -13.92
CA VAL A 58 -7.10 -0.27 -14.77
C VAL A 58 -6.90 -0.61 -16.25
N LYS A 59 -5.73 -1.10 -16.62
CA LYS A 59 -5.44 -1.50 -18.02
C LYS A 59 -6.32 -2.67 -18.49
N GLU A 60 -6.67 -3.61 -17.60
CA GLU A 60 -7.60 -4.68 -17.93
C GLU A 60 -9.03 -4.17 -18.15
N VAL A 61 -9.50 -3.26 -17.30
CA VAL A 61 -10.88 -2.73 -17.36
C VAL A 61 -11.05 -1.71 -18.48
N TYR A 62 -10.07 -0.82 -18.67
CA TYR A 62 -10.17 0.33 -19.54
C TYR A 62 -9.23 0.27 -20.77
N GLY A 63 -8.62 -0.89 -21.01
CA GLY A 63 -7.75 -1.11 -22.17
C GLY A 63 -6.47 -0.26 -22.13
N ASN A 64 -6.11 0.33 -23.28
CA ASN A 64 -4.88 1.12 -23.45
C ASN A 64 -4.95 2.55 -22.84
N SER A 65 -5.69 2.72 -21.75
CA SER A 65 -5.77 4.01 -21.06
C SER A 65 -4.45 4.40 -20.43
N LYS A 66 -4.16 5.70 -20.43
CA LYS A 66 -3.07 6.26 -19.65
C LYS A 66 -3.40 6.18 -18.16
N VAL A 67 -2.46 5.69 -17.37
CA VAL A 67 -2.61 5.53 -15.92
C VAL A 67 -1.82 6.60 -15.21
N VAL A 68 -2.51 7.43 -14.42
CA VAL A 68 -1.90 8.43 -13.55
C VAL A 68 -2.16 8.04 -12.11
N PHE A 69 -1.11 7.78 -11.34
CA PHE A 69 -1.23 7.55 -9.90
C PHE A 69 -1.16 8.87 -9.15
N ILE A 70 -2.07 9.08 -8.19
CA ILE A 70 -2.07 10.24 -7.30
C ILE A 70 -1.95 9.76 -5.87
N GLY A 71 -0.89 10.21 -5.17
CA GLY A 71 -0.65 9.73 -3.80
C GLY A 71 0.39 10.54 -3.02
N PRO A 72 0.64 10.16 -1.76
CA PRO A 72 1.53 10.91 -0.88
C PRO A 72 3.03 10.60 -1.07
N CYS A 73 3.38 9.59 -1.86
CA CYS A 73 4.72 9.01 -1.90
C CYS A 73 5.52 9.51 -3.10
N ILE A 74 6.70 10.08 -2.85
CA ILE A 74 7.63 10.49 -3.91
C ILE A 74 8.44 9.32 -4.49
N ALA A 75 8.73 8.28 -3.70
CA ALA A 75 9.49 7.12 -4.17
C ALA A 75 8.73 6.32 -5.25
N LYS A 76 7.40 6.48 -5.32
CA LYS A 76 6.60 5.85 -6.38
C LYS A 76 6.80 6.44 -7.77
N LYS A 77 7.49 7.58 -7.89
CA LYS A 77 7.79 8.20 -9.19
C LYS A 77 8.76 7.35 -10.04
N ASP A 78 9.61 6.57 -9.39
CA ASP A 78 10.63 5.74 -10.05
C ASP A 78 10.37 4.24 -9.88
N GLU A 79 9.19 3.84 -9.36
CA GLU A 79 8.93 2.45 -8.99
C GLU A 79 8.65 1.56 -10.20
N SER A 80 7.94 2.04 -11.20
CA SER A 80 7.48 1.17 -12.30
C SER A 80 7.07 1.94 -13.54
N TYR A 81 7.37 1.37 -14.71
CA TYR A 81 6.90 1.82 -16.02
C TYR A 81 5.45 1.41 -16.35
N GLU A 82 4.80 0.64 -15.48
CA GLU A 82 3.38 0.26 -15.63
C GLU A 82 2.43 1.44 -15.43
N VAL A 83 2.90 2.49 -14.75
CA VAL A 83 2.17 3.74 -14.51
C VAL A 83 2.81 4.83 -15.39
N ASP A 84 1.99 5.52 -16.17
CA ASP A 84 2.50 6.55 -17.11
C ASP A 84 2.99 7.79 -16.37
N GLU A 85 2.30 8.21 -15.29
CA GLU A 85 2.69 9.36 -14.48
C GLU A 85 2.34 9.15 -13.00
N VAL A 86 3.16 9.72 -12.12
CA VAL A 86 2.92 9.72 -10.67
C VAL A 86 2.91 11.15 -10.15
N LEU A 87 1.79 11.57 -9.61
CA LEU A 87 1.59 12.88 -9.00
C LEU A 87 1.44 12.76 -7.49
N THR A 88 2.06 13.67 -6.78
CA THR A 88 1.78 13.84 -5.34
C THR A 88 0.48 14.62 -5.13
N PHE A 89 -0.10 14.52 -3.93
CA PHE A 89 -1.26 15.36 -3.59
C PHE A 89 -0.95 16.86 -3.61
N ARG A 90 0.33 17.24 -3.42
CA ARG A 90 0.76 18.64 -3.57
C ARG A 90 0.74 19.09 -5.03
N GLU A 91 1.23 18.24 -5.92
CA GLU A 91 1.29 18.53 -7.35
C GLU A 91 -0.12 18.64 -7.95
N ILE A 92 -0.99 17.65 -7.68
CA ILE A 92 -2.36 17.70 -8.20
C ILE A 92 -3.12 18.91 -7.63
N LYS A 93 -2.92 19.26 -6.34
CA LYS A 93 -3.51 20.47 -5.78
C LYS A 93 -3.07 21.72 -6.54
N THR A 94 -1.77 21.85 -6.81
CA THR A 94 -1.24 22.99 -7.58
C THR A 94 -1.82 23.05 -9.00
N MET A 95 -1.97 21.89 -9.65
CA MET A 95 -2.60 21.82 -10.98
C MET A 95 -4.05 22.27 -10.96
N LEU A 96 -4.83 21.82 -9.97
CA LEU A 96 -6.23 22.23 -9.81
C LEU A 96 -6.35 23.73 -9.49
N ASP A 97 -5.53 24.25 -8.57
CA ASP A 97 -5.49 25.68 -8.23
C ASP A 97 -5.18 26.54 -9.47
N ASN A 98 -4.20 26.12 -10.29
CA ASN A 98 -3.84 26.80 -11.53
C ASN A 98 -4.95 26.76 -12.60
N ALA A 99 -5.75 25.69 -12.58
CA ALA A 99 -6.92 25.55 -13.47
C ALA A 99 -8.18 26.27 -12.92
N GLY A 100 -8.10 26.89 -11.74
CA GLY A 100 -9.24 27.56 -11.11
C GLY A 100 -10.29 26.58 -10.57
N ILE A 101 -9.92 25.33 -10.31
CA ILE A 101 -10.81 24.30 -9.79
C ILE A 101 -10.63 24.18 -8.27
N TYR A 102 -11.69 24.47 -7.54
CA TYR A 102 -11.69 24.45 -6.07
C TYR A 102 -12.76 23.51 -5.54
N PRO A 103 -12.60 22.95 -4.32
CA PRO A 103 -13.57 22.01 -3.74
C PRO A 103 -15.01 22.51 -3.67
N ASN A 104 -15.20 23.83 -3.52
CA ASN A 104 -16.51 24.47 -3.46
C ASN A 104 -17.08 24.83 -4.84
N SER A 105 -16.34 24.60 -5.91
CA SER A 105 -16.79 24.84 -7.30
C SER A 105 -17.24 23.58 -8.03
N VAL A 106 -17.21 22.44 -7.38
CA VAL A 106 -17.56 21.14 -7.96
C VAL A 106 -18.50 20.36 -7.03
N GLU A 107 -19.42 19.62 -7.62
CA GLU A 107 -20.27 18.72 -6.84
C GLU A 107 -19.49 17.45 -6.45
N PRO A 108 -19.62 16.98 -5.19
CA PRO A 108 -19.01 15.73 -4.78
C PRO A 108 -19.57 14.55 -5.55
N SER A 109 -18.69 13.66 -5.98
CA SER A 109 -19.04 12.36 -6.57
C SER A 109 -18.26 11.24 -5.91
N ASP A 110 -18.71 10.00 -6.11
CA ASP A 110 -17.95 8.83 -5.67
C ASP A 110 -16.93 8.42 -6.74
N PHE A 111 -15.99 7.56 -6.36
CA PHE A 111 -15.01 7.00 -7.29
C PHE A 111 -15.68 6.03 -8.28
N ASP A 112 -15.15 5.99 -9.51
CA ASP A 112 -15.53 4.98 -10.49
C ASP A 112 -15.10 3.56 -10.04
N PRO A 113 -15.79 2.49 -10.52
CA PRO A 113 -15.35 1.12 -10.26
C PRO A 113 -13.96 0.83 -10.89
N PRO A 114 -13.23 -0.13 -10.32
CA PRO A 114 -13.60 -1.00 -9.20
C PRO A 114 -13.42 -0.31 -7.84
N LYS A 115 -14.43 -0.44 -6.99
CA LYS A 115 -14.44 0.14 -5.64
C LYS A 115 -13.39 -0.52 -4.73
N ALA A 116 -12.82 0.25 -3.81
CA ALA A 116 -11.91 -0.28 -2.80
C ALA A 116 -12.69 -0.97 -1.67
N GLY A 117 -12.13 -2.07 -1.17
CA GLY A 117 -12.57 -2.74 0.04
C GLY A 117 -11.73 -2.37 1.26
N ARG A 118 -11.37 -3.39 2.04
CA ARG A 118 -10.53 -3.22 3.25
C ARG A 118 -9.16 -2.64 2.95
N GLY A 119 -8.61 -2.88 1.75
CA GLY A 119 -7.33 -2.35 1.31
C GLY A 119 -7.24 -0.83 1.28
N ALA A 120 -8.35 -0.10 1.38
CA ALA A 120 -8.32 1.34 1.56
C ALA A 120 -7.65 1.79 2.88
N ILE A 121 -7.42 0.87 3.85
CA ILE A 121 -6.65 1.13 5.08
C ILE A 121 -5.13 1.05 4.88
N PHE A 122 -4.65 0.57 3.74
CA PHE A 122 -3.24 0.32 3.46
C PHE A 122 -2.27 1.49 3.74
N PRO A 123 -2.65 2.77 3.55
CA PRO A 123 -1.73 3.87 3.77
C PRO A 123 -1.45 4.22 5.24
N ILE A 124 -2.03 3.50 6.18
CA ILE A 124 -1.71 3.65 7.62
C ILE A 124 -0.88 2.45 8.12
N THR A 125 -0.10 2.67 9.15
CA THR A 125 0.68 1.62 9.82
C THR A 125 -0.20 0.44 10.22
N ARG A 126 0.22 -0.80 9.94
CA ARG A 126 -0.54 -2.05 10.05
C ARG A 126 -1.63 -2.23 9.00
N GLY A 127 -1.67 -1.38 7.99
CA GLY A 127 -2.71 -1.42 6.97
C GLY A 127 -2.69 -2.68 6.13
N LEU A 128 -1.51 -3.20 5.81
CA LEU A 128 -1.34 -4.45 5.07
C LEU A 128 -1.93 -5.64 5.84
N ILE A 129 -1.44 -5.89 7.05
CA ILE A 129 -1.87 -7.06 7.84
C ILE A 129 -3.36 -6.98 8.23
N GLN A 130 -3.86 -5.80 8.55
CA GLN A 130 -5.28 -5.62 8.89
C GLN A 130 -6.22 -5.77 7.69
N THR A 131 -5.74 -5.53 6.47
CA THR A 131 -6.54 -5.76 5.25
C THR A 131 -6.96 -7.22 5.12
N VAL A 132 -6.09 -8.16 5.51
CA VAL A 132 -6.30 -9.62 5.37
C VAL A 132 -6.42 -10.36 6.71
N ASN A 133 -6.60 -9.63 7.81
CA ASN A 133 -6.76 -10.19 9.15
C ASN A 133 -5.60 -11.11 9.57
N ILE A 134 -4.36 -10.71 9.30
CA ILE A 134 -3.20 -11.38 9.88
C ILE A 134 -3.08 -10.92 11.34
N PRO A 135 -3.00 -11.87 12.31
CA PRO A 135 -2.79 -11.51 13.71
C PRO A 135 -1.47 -10.76 13.91
N ASP A 136 -1.51 -9.68 14.66
CA ASP A 136 -0.34 -8.88 15.05
C ASP A 136 -0.21 -8.72 16.57
N ASP A 137 -0.94 -9.53 17.32
CA ASP A 137 -0.82 -9.58 18.77
C ASP A 137 0.41 -10.39 19.20
N LEU A 138 0.87 -10.16 20.42
CA LEU A 138 2.11 -10.73 20.93
C LEU A 138 2.02 -12.25 21.26
N PHE A 139 0.84 -12.83 21.27
CA PHE A 139 0.65 -14.25 21.62
C PHE A 139 0.50 -15.12 20.38
N GLU A 140 -0.17 -14.65 19.34
CA GLU A 140 -0.50 -15.42 18.16
C GLU A 140 0.20 -14.91 16.89
N GLY A 141 0.62 -13.62 16.92
CA GLY A 141 1.22 -12.96 15.77
C GLY A 141 2.72 -13.20 15.64
N ASN A 142 3.17 -13.41 14.42
CA ASN A 142 4.58 -13.48 14.05
C ASN A 142 5.00 -12.33 13.13
N VAL A 143 4.32 -11.17 13.23
CA VAL A 143 4.60 -10.00 12.41
C VAL A 143 5.10 -8.83 13.26
N ILE A 144 6.26 -8.31 12.91
CA ILE A 144 6.77 -7.06 13.45
C ILE A 144 6.42 -5.94 12.47
N VAL A 145 5.76 -4.90 12.99
CA VAL A 145 5.44 -3.71 12.22
C VAL A 145 6.36 -2.58 12.65
N ALA A 146 7.11 -2.02 11.68
CA ALA A 146 7.98 -0.88 11.94
C ALA A 146 7.81 0.19 10.87
N ASP A 147 7.58 1.42 11.30
CA ASP A 147 7.43 2.59 10.45
C ASP A 147 8.26 3.76 10.93
N GLY A 148 8.49 4.73 10.03
CA GLY A 148 9.37 5.86 10.30
C GLY A 148 10.86 5.52 10.11
N ARG A 149 11.63 6.54 9.75
CA ARG A 149 13.00 6.42 9.23
C ARG A 149 13.99 5.72 10.15
N VAL A 150 13.76 5.71 11.45
CA VAL A 150 14.64 5.06 12.43
C VAL A 150 14.22 3.62 12.66
N ASN A 151 12.94 3.38 12.88
CA ASN A 151 12.43 2.09 13.31
C ASN A 151 12.60 1.01 12.24
N PHE A 152 12.29 1.30 10.96
CA PHE A 152 12.44 0.30 9.91
C PHE A 152 13.91 -0.12 9.72
N GLN A 153 14.86 0.82 9.86
CA GLN A 153 16.29 0.50 9.76
C GLN A 153 16.76 -0.40 10.89
N GLN A 154 16.28 -0.16 12.10
CA GLN A 154 16.58 -1.02 13.24
C GLN A 154 16.01 -2.42 13.03
N ALA A 155 14.73 -2.53 12.65
CA ALA A 155 14.10 -3.83 12.38
C ALA A 155 14.85 -4.63 11.30
N ILE A 156 15.27 -4.00 10.21
CA ILE A 156 16.08 -4.64 9.16
C ILE A 156 17.40 -5.15 9.70
N LYS A 157 18.14 -4.36 10.48
CA LYS A 157 19.44 -4.75 11.06
C LYS A 157 19.29 -5.92 12.03
N GLU A 158 18.26 -5.93 12.87
CA GLU A 158 18.01 -7.02 13.81
C GLU A 158 17.59 -8.30 13.09
N PHE A 159 16.82 -8.19 12.01
CA PHE A 159 16.45 -9.30 11.16
C PHE A 159 17.68 -9.87 10.43
N GLU A 160 18.51 -9.02 9.81
CA GLU A 160 19.74 -9.44 9.11
C GLU A 160 20.77 -10.11 10.05
N SER A 161 20.92 -9.59 11.27
CA SER A 161 21.83 -10.17 12.27
C SER A 161 21.33 -11.49 12.88
N GLY A 162 20.08 -11.89 12.58
CA GLY A 162 19.45 -13.09 13.14
C GLY A 162 19.06 -12.94 14.61
N ASN A 163 19.00 -11.73 15.15
CA ASN A 163 18.51 -11.46 16.51
C ASN A 163 17.01 -11.71 16.62
N ILE A 164 16.26 -11.51 15.54
CA ILE A 164 14.85 -11.88 15.40
C ILE A 164 14.72 -12.93 14.31
N LYS A 165 14.00 -14.02 14.61
CA LYS A 165 13.83 -15.17 13.71
C LYS A 165 12.37 -15.59 13.65
N ASN A 166 11.98 -16.22 12.55
CA ASN A 166 10.63 -16.74 12.33
C ASN A 166 9.55 -15.65 12.46
N VAL A 167 9.88 -14.43 12.04
CA VAL A 167 8.96 -13.29 12.04
C VAL A 167 8.91 -12.68 10.65
N ASN A 168 7.79 -12.08 10.33
CA ASN A 168 7.58 -11.30 9.12
C ASN A 168 7.67 -9.82 9.46
N LEU A 169 8.11 -9.01 8.52
CA LEU A 169 8.23 -7.57 8.70
C LEU A 169 7.25 -6.82 7.78
N GLU A 170 6.34 -6.05 8.37
CA GLU A 170 5.62 -5.00 7.65
C GLU A 170 6.34 -3.68 7.86
N LEU A 171 6.97 -3.14 6.81
CA LEU A 171 7.85 -1.99 6.92
C LEU A 171 7.39 -0.81 6.06
N LEU A 172 7.33 0.37 6.67
CA LEU A 172 7.08 1.63 5.97
C LEU A 172 8.18 2.66 6.29
N CYS A 173 8.71 3.31 5.24
CA CYS A 173 9.72 4.37 5.40
C CYS A 173 9.17 5.63 6.11
N CYS A 174 7.91 5.95 5.87
CA CYS A 174 7.20 7.05 6.54
C CYS A 174 6.39 6.52 7.73
N GLU A 175 5.92 7.40 8.61
CA GLU A 175 5.01 7.07 9.73
C GLU A 175 3.58 6.84 9.18
N GLY A 176 3.41 5.76 8.42
CA GLY A 176 2.32 5.56 7.47
C GLY A 176 2.48 6.41 6.20
N CYS A 177 1.98 5.95 5.06
CA CYS A 177 2.00 6.72 3.81
C CYS A 177 1.25 8.07 3.95
N ILE A 178 0.30 8.14 4.86
CA ILE A 178 -0.44 9.38 5.19
C ILE A 178 0.46 10.51 5.70
N MET A 179 1.68 10.21 6.12
CA MET A 179 2.71 11.18 6.52
C MET A 179 3.80 11.35 5.46
N GLY A 180 3.58 10.82 4.27
CA GLY A 180 4.50 10.92 3.13
C GLY A 180 4.76 12.37 2.70
N PRO A 181 5.93 12.66 2.09
CA PRO A 181 6.36 14.01 1.74
C PRO A 181 5.48 14.70 0.68
N GLY A 182 4.71 13.93 -0.08
CA GLY A 182 3.74 14.44 -1.07
C GLY A 182 2.38 14.85 -0.48
N MET A 183 2.17 14.69 0.84
CA MET A 183 0.96 15.18 1.50
C MET A 183 0.96 16.71 1.58
N PRO A 184 -0.21 17.37 1.47
CA PRO A 184 -0.34 18.79 1.80
C PRO A 184 0.09 19.07 3.25
N PRO A 185 0.56 20.30 3.54
CA PRO A 185 0.91 20.68 4.90
C PRO A 185 -0.32 20.67 5.83
N GLY A 186 -0.09 20.47 7.12
CA GLY A 186 -1.15 20.39 8.15
C GLY A 186 -1.64 18.96 8.39
N GLY A 187 -2.43 18.80 9.44
CA GLY A 187 -2.93 17.52 9.93
C GLY A 187 -1.87 16.68 10.65
N SER A 188 -2.20 16.20 11.82
CA SER A 188 -1.34 15.28 12.58
C SER A 188 -1.51 13.84 12.07
N GLN A 189 -0.53 12.97 12.39
CA GLN A 189 -0.58 11.55 12.04
C GLN A 189 -1.89 10.88 12.53
N TYR A 190 -2.27 11.12 13.78
CA TYR A 190 -3.45 10.47 14.37
C TYR A 190 -4.76 11.03 13.83
N GLU A 191 -4.82 12.30 13.49
CA GLU A 191 -5.96 12.91 12.81
C GLU A 191 -6.17 12.28 11.43
N ARG A 192 -5.13 12.22 10.61
CA ARG A 192 -5.16 11.59 9.29
C ARG A 192 -5.53 10.11 9.37
N ARG A 193 -4.95 9.37 10.33
CA ARG A 193 -5.29 7.98 10.60
C ARG A 193 -6.77 7.82 10.94
N THR A 194 -7.32 8.69 11.78
CA THR A 194 -8.73 8.65 12.16
C THR A 194 -9.65 8.91 10.97
N HIS A 195 -9.29 9.86 10.09
CA HIS A 195 -10.04 10.14 8.87
C HIS A 195 -10.07 8.92 7.94
N ILE A 196 -8.92 8.30 7.65
CA ILE A 196 -8.86 7.09 6.82
C ILE A 196 -9.65 5.95 7.44
N SER A 197 -9.47 5.66 8.72
CA SER A 197 -10.18 4.58 9.40
C SER A 197 -11.71 4.79 9.39
N SER A 198 -12.16 6.04 9.54
CA SER A 198 -13.58 6.39 9.49
C SER A 198 -14.15 6.25 8.08
N TYR A 199 -13.40 6.70 7.07
CA TYR A 199 -13.76 6.53 5.66
C TYR A 199 -13.96 5.04 5.32
N VAL A 200 -12.95 4.21 5.64
CA VAL A 200 -13.00 2.76 5.35
C VAL A 200 -14.18 2.10 6.07
N ARG A 201 -14.37 2.36 7.36
CA ARG A 201 -15.50 1.82 8.12
C ARG A 201 -16.86 2.20 7.52
N ASN A 202 -16.99 3.41 7.00
CA ASN A 202 -18.24 3.83 6.35
C ASN A 202 -18.45 3.14 5.00
N LYS A 203 -17.39 2.98 4.20
CA LYS A 203 -17.45 2.25 2.92
C LYS A 203 -17.84 0.78 3.13
N LEU A 204 -17.26 0.11 4.12
CA LEU A 204 -17.55 -1.30 4.42
C LEU A 204 -18.99 -1.57 4.90
N LYS A 205 -19.76 -0.53 5.23
CA LYS A 205 -21.19 -0.66 5.58
C LYS A 205 -22.12 -0.75 4.35
N ASN A 206 -21.63 -0.39 3.17
CA ASN A 206 -22.41 -0.45 1.94
C ASN A 206 -22.35 -1.87 1.39
N GLU A 207 -23.46 -2.61 1.51
CA GLU A 207 -23.55 -4.01 1.11
C GLU A 207 -23.36 -4.20 -0.40
N ASP A 208 -23.89 -3.30 -1.23
CA ASP A 208 -23.75 -3.36 -2.68
C ASP A 208 -22.29 -3.16 -3.12
N ASP A 209 -21.58 -2.19 -2.50
CA ASP A 209 -20.16 -1.96 -2.74
C ASP A 209 -19.33 -3.19 -2.33
N MET A 210 -19.68 -3.85 -1.22
CA MET A 210 -19.00 -5.04 -0.72
C MET A 210 -19.24 -6.26 -1.62
N LEU A 211 -20.44 -6.46 -2.08
CA LEU A 211 -20.75 -7.53 -3.04
C LEU A 211 -20.00 -7.34 -4.36
N GLN A 212 -19.93 -6.10 -4.85
CA GLN A 212 -19.17 -5.78 -6.06
C GLN A 212 -17.65 -5.96 -5.83
N TRP A 213 -17.14 -5.59 -4.67
CA TRP A 213 -15.76 -5.82 -4.28
C TRP A 213 -15.39 -7.30 -4.27
N GLU A 214 -16.23 -8.17 -3.72
CA GLU A 214 -16.01 -9.63 -3.72
C GLU A 214 -15.88 -10.18 -5.16
N LYS A 215 -16.79 -9.78 -6.04
CA LYS A 215 -16.73 -10.16 -7.48
C LYS A 215 -15.45 -9.66 -8.14
N ASN A 216 -15.03 -8.44 -7.86
CA ASN A 216 -13.80 -7.87 -8.37
C ASN A 216 -12.56 -8.62 -7.84
N MET A 217 -12.55 -8.99 -6.57
CA MET A 217 -11.47 -9.78 -5.96
C MET A 217 -11.34 -11.17 -6.60
N GLU A 218 -12.45 -11.82 -6.91
CA GLU A 218 -12.46 -13.09 -7.63
C GLU A 218 -11.95 -12.92 -9.06
N HIS A 219 -12.45 -11.94 -9.79
CA HIS A 219 -12.08 -11.66 -11.18
C HIS A 219 -10.59 -11.34 -11.32
N PHE A 220 -10.10 -10.37 -10.55
CA PHE A 220 -8.71 -9.89 -10.64
C PHE A 220 -7.70 -10.77 -9.87
N SER A 221 -8.13 -11.80 -9.15
CA SER A 221 -7.21 -12.75 -8.50
C SER A 221 -6.30 -13.49 -9.47
N LYS A 222 -6.64 -13.50 -10.75
CA LYS A 222 -5.89 -14.16 -11.85
C LYS A 222 -4.77 -13.29 -12.42
N LEU A 223 -4.73 -12.00 -12.07
CA LEU A 223 -3.69 -11.11 -12.54
C LEU A 223 -2.32 -11.56 -12.01
N ASN A 224 -1.32 -11.54 -12.91
CA ASN A 224 0.06 -11.76 -12.50
C ASN A 224 0.56 -10.52 -11.74
N LEU A 225 0.72 -10.64 -10.44
CA LEU A 225 1.27 -9.61 -9.57
C LEU A 225 2.73 -9.91 -9.14
N GLY A 226 3.35 -10.94 -9.70
CA GLY A 226 4.78 -11.21 -9.48
C GLY A 226 5.67 -10.07 -10.01
N VAL A 227 6.81 -9.86 -9.34
CA VAL A 227 7.89 -8.97 -9.81
C VAL A 227 8.72 -9.77 -10.82
N GLU A 228 8.98 -9.19 -12.00
CA GLU A 228 9.90 -9.75 -12.99
C GLU A 228 11.38 -9.52 -12.62
#